data_41f37ae23b8d49f76f4d56f6fb54ccd3
#
_entry.id   41f37ae23b8d49f76f4d56f6fb54ccd3
#
_cell.length_a   1.000
_cell.length_b   1.000
_cell.length_c   1.000
_cell.angle_alpha   90.00
_cell.angle_beta   90.00
_cell.angle_gamma   90.00
#
_symmetry.space_group_name_H-M   'P 1'
#
loop_
_entity.id
_entity.type
_entity.pdbx_description
1 polymer ?
#
loop_
_entity_poly.entity_id
_entity_poly.type
_entity_poly.pdbx_seq_one_letter_code
_entity_poly.pdbx_strand_id
1 'polypeptide(L)'
;MKLSKTQAKNSYKYSWLLKRIFPYIKPVLPRIIIGFMIAIPLGLLDSVTAFILKPYMDFVVGQKDWVFSVLGHEYTLTWQVFAMVIPFGVIAFAVIQGVLRYLNTYISEWTSQKITNSVKIDLFKHLVQMDTKFFDENPSGIIQSRYLNDPKTAADGLIEKIKSMTTSVFGALGLICVMVYSSWQLALVGSLILVAAFLPVYLIRNLIKKTSNQNMVITGNIRTNMNETYSGNRIMTSYQLDKRQMKLYNKQIQESFDVSMHLIKRSGWMSPLMYLIASFGIAIVLSFGTKLITSGQITAGSFASFVTSLLLLYKPVKTLGNTLTSIQKIFVAMCRVFELFDIIPEIQESKNAVEFTGLNNSIKFNNVCFQYVEDKPVIKNLDLTVNKNETIAIVGNSGGGKSTIVNLVSRFYDVTSGSIEFDNVNIKDLTLDSIRKNIAVVMQDNFLFSGTIRENILMGNYKASQEELEKVIEAAYLDEMLINLPDGLDSELGERGTTLSGGQRQRIAIARAMIKDAPIVILDEATSALDNKSEAVVQKALDNLIKNKTVFVIAHRLSTIKNADRIAVLNDGRLVELGTHDELMNIQGGQYRALYEMQFKYSSVEG
;
A
#
# COMPACT_ATOMS: atom_id res chain seq x y z
N MET A 1 -10.18 -9.15 -10.84
CA MET A 1 -9.26 -10.15 -10.24
C MET A 1 -9.02 -9.79 -8.77
N LYS A 2 -9.60 -10.57 -7.83
CA LYS A 2 -9.51 -10.27 -6.40
C LYS A 2 -8.10 -10.53 -5.87
N LEU A 3 -7.52 -9.54 -5.21
CA LEU A 3 -6.27 -9.69 -4.49
C LEU A 3 -6.45 -10.68 -3.32
N SER A 4 -5.60 -11.70 -3.26
CA SER A 4 -5.64 -12.68 -2.17
C SER A 4 -5.38 -11.98 -0.83
N LYS A 5 -6.28 -12.17 0.15
CA LYS A 5 -6.16 -11.60 1.50
C LYS A 5 -4.95 -12.13 2.27
N THR A 6 -4.40 -13.31 1.94
CA THR A 6 -3.55 -14.03 2.90
C THR A 6 -2.30 -14.70 2.35
N GLN A 7 -2.18 -14.96 1.08
CA GLN A 7 -0.98 -15.63 0.53
C GLN A 7 -0.74 -15.15 -0.90
N ALA A 8 0.42 -14.49 -1.11
CA ALA A 8 1.00 -14.48 -2.44
C ALA A 8 1.06 -15.95 -2.91
N LYS A 9 0.46 -16.28 -4.05
CA LYS A 9 0.65 -17.60 -4.65
C LYS A 9 2.15 -17.86 -4.64
N ASN A 10 2.60 -18.96 -4.03
CA ASN A 10 4.00 -19.40 -3.95
C ASN A 10 4.62 -19.73 -5.33
N SER A 11 4.22 -19.03 -6.37
CA SER A 11 4.55 -19.32 -7.76
C SER A 11 5.75 -18.54 -8.30
N TYR A 12 6.22 -17.49 -7.61
CA TYR A 12 7.36 -16.73 -8.11
C TYR A 12 8.68 -17.31 -7.61
N LYS A 13 9.54 -17.71 -8.54
CA LYS A 13 10.93 -18.09 -8.24
C LYS A 13 11.71 -16.87 -7.73
N TYR A 14 12.57 -17.05 -6.74
CA TYR A 14 13.43 -15.98 -6.20
C TYR A 14 14.21 -15.22 -7.29
N SER A 15 14.72 -15.96 -8.27
CA SER A 15 15.47 -15.37 -9.39
C SER A 15 14.62 -14.43 -10.25
N TRP A 16 13.33 -14.70 -10.41
CA TRP A 16 12.40 -13.86 -11.15
C TRP A 16 12.13 -12.54 -10.42
N LEU A 17 11.89 -12.61 -9.11
CA LEU A 17 11.69 -11.41 -8.29
C LEU A 17 12.92 -10.50 -8.27
N LEU A 18 14.11 -11.09 -8.16
CA LEU A 18 15.36 -10.34 -8.22
C LEU A 18 15.57 -9.67 -9.59
N LYS A 19 15.21 -10.32 -10.69
CA LYS A 19 15.24 -9.70 -12.01
C LYS A 19 14.30 -8.51 -12.13
N ARG A 20 13.12 -8.57 -11.52
CA ARG A 20 12.13 -7.47 -11.58
C ARG A 20 12.49 -6.28 -10.70
N ILE A 21 13.12 -6.48 -9.56
CA ILE A 21 13.58 -5.37 -8.72
C ILE A 21 14.89 -4.75 -9.22
N PHE A 22 15.65 -5.49 -10.04
CA PHE A 22 16.96 -5.05 -10.54
C PHE A 22 16.94 -3.70 -11.28
N PRO A 23 15.94 -3.34 -12.12
CA PRO A 23 15.85 -2.02 -12.74
C PRO A 23 15.85 -0.87 -11.71
N TYR A 24 15.25 -1.06 -10.53
CA TYR A 24 15.26 -0.08 -9.44
C TYR A 24 16.58 -0.04 -8.68
N ILE A 25 17.31 -1.16 -8.67
CA ILE A 25 18.64 -1.27 -8.04
C ILE A 25 19.72 -0.67 -8.94
N LYS A 26 19.65 -0.87 -10.24
CA LYS A 26 20.66 -0.46 -11.22
C LYS A 26 21.12 1.00 -11.11
N PRO A 27 20.23 2.00 -10.96
CA PRO A 27 20.63 3.41 -10.85
C PRO A 27 21.43 3.73 -9.57
N VAL A 28 21.24 2.94 -8.51
CA VAL A 28 21.88 3.13 -7.21
C VAL A 28 23.02 2.13 -6.95
N LEU A 29 23.31 1.25 -7.92
CA LEU A 29 24.32 0.20 -7.81
C LEU A 29 25.70 0.71 -7.39
N PRO A 30 26.24 1.84 -7.91
CA PRO A 30 27.54 2.35 -7.46
C PRO A 30 27.58 2.61 -5.95
N ARG A 31 26.51 3.18 -5.38
CA ARG A 31 26.41 3.43 -3.94
C ARG A 31 26.28 2.15 -3.13
N ILE A 32 25.59 1.15 -3.65
CA ILE A 32 25.52 -0.18 -3.04
C ILE A 32 26.92 -0.79 -2.95
N ILE A 33 27.70 -0.72 -4.04
CA ILE A 33 29.08 -1.22 -4.08
C ILE A 33 29.94 -0.49 -3.05
N ILE A 34 29.86 0.84 -2.96
CA ILE A 34 30.58 1.61 -1.92
C ILE A 34 30.16 1.16 -0.52
N GLY A 35 28.84 0.96 -0.28
CA GLY A 35 28.33 0.44 0.99
C GLY A 35 28.92 -0.93 1.33
N PHE A 36 29.07 -1.83 0.36
CA PHE A 36 29.74 -3.12 0.53
C PHE A 36 31.23 -2.97 0.82
N MET A 37 31.93 -2.11 0.09
CA MET A 37 33.33 -1.84 0.33
C MET A 37 33.60 -1.32 1.75
N ILE A 38 32.67 -0.57 2.33
CA ILE A 38 32.72 -0.10 3.72
C ILE A 38 32.29 -1.20 4.71
N ALA A 39 31.33 -2.05 4.34
CA ALA A 39 30.81 -3.10 5.21
C ALA A 39 31.86 -4.19 5.53
N ILE A 40 32.77 -4.48 4.59
CA ILE A 40 33.82 -5.48 4.77
C ILE A 40 34.80 -5.07 5.88
N PRO A 41 35.51 -3.92 5.80
CA PRO A 41 36.39 -3.50 6.89
C PRO A 41 35.63 -3.30 8.19
N LEU A 42 34.39 -2.77 8.13
CA LEU A 42 33.56 -2.59 9.33
C LEU A 42 33.29 -3.93 10.04
N GLY A 43 33.08 -5.02 9.31
CA GLY A 43 32.97 -6.36 9.89
C GLY A 43 34.27 -6.82 10.55
N LEU A 44 35.41 -6.56 9.92
CA LEU A 44 36.75 -6.96 10.42
C LEU A 44 37.20 -6.15 11.66
N LEU A 45 36.65 -4.93 11.88
CA LEU A 45 37.08 -4.09 12.99
C LEU A 45 36.81 -4.72 14.37
N ASP A 46 35.73 -5.51 14.52
CA ASP A 46 35.44 -6.23 15.76
C ASP A 46 36.58 -7.27 16.06
N SER A 47 37.17 -7.86 15.04
CA SER A 47 38.28 -8.80 15.20
C SER A 47 39.61 -8.10 15.55
N VAL A 48 39.81 -6.86 15.11
CA VAL A 48 40.96 -6.04 15.49
C VAL A 48 40.95 -5.76 16.98
N THR A 49 39.81 -5.49 17.57
CA THR A 49 39.65 -5.28 19.04
C THR A 49 40.12 -6.51 19.83
N ALA A 50 39.71 -7.71 19.37
CA ALA A 50 40.14 -8.94 20.01
C ALA A 50 41.65 -9.21 19.79
N PHE A 51 42.18 -8.88 18.59
CA PHE A 51 43.59 -9.08 18.23
C PHE A 51 44.53 -8.22 19.06
N ILE A 52 44.19 -6.92 19.28
CA ILE A 52 45.03 -5.97 20.04
C ILE A 52 45.17 -6.41 21.51
N LEU A 53 44.22 -7.18 22.04
CA LEU A 53 44.27 -7.62 23.44
C LEU A 53 45.48 -8.55 23.71
N LYS A 54 45.89 -9.36 22.71
CA LYS A 54 47.06 -10.24 22.83
C LYS A 54 48.34 -9.45 23.07
N PRO A 55 48.81 -8.54 22.17
CA PRO A 55 50.02 -7.79 22.41
C PRO A 55 49.93 -6.88 23.65
N TYR A 56 48.72 -6.36 23.98
CA TYR A 56 48.55 -5.57 25.20
C TYR A 56 48.87 -6.40 26.45
N MET A 57 48.32 -7.58 26.60
CA MET A 57 48.54 -8.45 27.75
C MET A 57 49.97 -8.99 27.77
N ASP A 58 50.54 -9.38 26.64
CA ASP A 58 51.87 -10.00 26.56
C ASP A 58 53.02 -8.97 26.79
N PHE A 59 52.87 -7.74 26.27
CA PHE A 59 53.94 -6.74 26.38
C PHE A 59 53.73 -5.74 27.53
N VAL A 60 52.54 -5.18 27.68
CA VAL A 60 52.29 -4.18 28.72
C VAL A 60 52.16 -4.79 30.10
N VAL A 61 51.27 -5.79 30.22
CA VAL A 61 51.04 -6.47 31.52
C VAL A 61 52.22 -7.39 31.85
N GLY A 62 52.79 -8.04 30.87
CA GLY A 62 53.98 -8.85 31.03
C GLY A 62 55.30 -8.09 31.16
N GLN A 63 55.27 -6.73 31.05
CA GLN A 63 56.44 -5.82 31.16
C GLN A 63 57.59 -6.25 30.19
N LYS A 64 57.23 -6.69 28.99
CA LYS A 64 58.18 -7.15 27.96
C LYS A 64 58.24 -6.13 26.83
N ASP A 65 59.46 -5.85 26.33
CA ASP A 65 59.61 -5.00 25.15
C ASP A 65 59.24 -5.77 23.88
N TRP A 66 58.62 -5.07 22.92
CA TRP A 66 58.26 -5.64 21.64
C TRP A 66 59.34 -5.35 20.59
N VAL A 67 59.98 -6.42 20.13
CA VAL A 67 60.99 -6.35 19.05
C VAL A 67 60.31 -6.77 17.75
N PHE A 68 60.32 -5.89 16.74
CA PHE A 68 59.78 -6.19 15.42
C PHE A 68 60.78 -5.74 14.33
N SER A 69 60.89 -6.50 13.27
CA SER A 69 61.77 -6.19 12.15
C SER A 69 60.92 -5.65 10.96
N VAL A 70 61.33 -4.47 10.44
CA VAL A 70 60.72 -3.88 9.23
C VAL A 70 61.86 -3.56 8.27
N LEU A 71 61.81 -4.10 7.05
CA LEU A 71 62.81 -3.88 6.01
C LEU A 71 64.27 -4.20 6.45
N GLY A 72 64.42 -5.17 7.34
CA GLY A 72 65.74 -5.59 7.81
C GLY A 72 66.35 -4.79 8.98
N HIS A 73 65.61 -3.81 9.48
CA HIS A 73 65.95 -3.06 10.71
C HIS A 73 65.10 -3.55 11.89
N GLU A 74 65.76 -3.84 13.01
CA GLU A 74 65.08 -4.20 14.27
C GLU A 74 64.70 -2.94 15.04
N TYR A 75 63.43 -2.83 15.33
CA TYR A 75 62.88 -1.76 16.17
C TYR A 75 62.41 -2.37 17.50
N THR A 76 62.83 -1.78 18.59
CA THR A 76 62.39 -2.16 19.93
C THR A 76 61.42 -1.10 20.47
N LEU A 77 60.18 -1.51 20.71
CA LEU A 77 59.19 -0.67 21.37
C LEU A 77 59.11 -1.06 22.83
N THR A 78 59.54 -0.13 23.74
CA THR A 78 59.49 -0.41 25.15
C THR A 78 58.02 -0.51 25.61
N TRP A 79 57.76 -1.38 26.59
CA TRP A 79 56.39 -1.58 27.12
C TRP A 79 55.77 -0.26 27.65
N GLN A 80 56.55 0.69 28.15
CA GLN A 80 56.12 1.99 28.63
C GLN A 80 55.53 2.86 27.49
N VAL A 81 56.23 2.92 26.35
CA VAL A 81 55.78 3.64 25.15
C VAL A 81 54.51 2.99 24.60
N PHE A 82 54.46 1.67 24.56
CA PHE A 82 53.31 0.92 24.10
C PHE A 82 52.07 1.16 25.01
N ALA A 83 52.24 1.17 26.35
CA ALA A 83 51.18 1.48 27.29
C ALA A 83 50.64 2.91 27.14
N MET A 84 51.53 3.87 26.76
CA MET A 84 51.12 5.26 26.55
C MET A 84 50.39 5.45 25.21
N VAL A 85 50.78 4.75 24.14
CA VAL A 85 50.23 4.92 22.79
C VAL A 85 48.88 4.19 22.61
N ILE A 86 48.67 3.01 23.22
CA ILE A 86 47.45 2.21 23.06
C ILE A 86 46.17 3.00 23.38
N PRO A 87 46.04 3.76 24.49
CA PRO A 87 44.81 4.50 24.77
C PRO A 87 44.42 5.47 23.64
N PHE A 88 45.41 6.17 23.06
CA PHE A 88 45.19 7.08 21.93
C PHE A 88 44.80 6.30 20.67
N GLY A 89 45.46 5.15 20.44
CA GLY A 89 45.12 4.24 19.36
C GLY A 89 43.70 3.70 19.45
N VAL A 90 43.23 3.36 20.65
CA VAL A 90 41.84 2.92 20.89
C VAL A 90 40.85 4.03 20.59
N ILE A 91 41.14 5.29 21.01
CA ILE A 91 40.28 6.45 20.70
C ILE A 91 40.22 6.69 19.18
N ALA A 92 41.39 6.72 18.50
CA ALA A 92 41.49 6.90 17.06
C ALA A 92 40.71 5.78 16.31
N PHE A 93 40.88 4.54 16.76
CA PHE A 93 40.15 3.37 16.22
C PHE A 93 38.63 3.52 16.42
N ALA A 94 38.17 3.94 17.61
CA ALA A 94 36.76 4.15 17.88
C ALA A 94 36.15 5.25 16.98
N VAL A 95 36.91 6.34 16.74
CA VAL A 95 36.50 7.40 15.81
C VAL A 95 36.37 6.86 14.37
N ILE A 96 37.36 6.14 13.89
CA ILE A 96 37.37 5.52 12.55
C ILE A 96 36.16 4.56 12.43
N GLN A 97 35.96 3.69 13.43
CA GLN A 97 34.83 2.76 13.46
C GLN A 97 33.50 3.51 13.45
N GLY A 98 33.38 4.58 14.24
CA GLY A 98 32.18 5.44 14.31
C GLY A 98 31.86 6.06 12.96
N VAL A 99 32.85 6.66 12.30
CA VAL A 99 32.71 7.28 10.97
C VAL A 99 32.31 6.22 9.91
N LEU A 100 32.99 5.10 9.85
CA LEU A 100 32.67 4.03 8.91
C LEU A 100 31.26 3.47 9.14
N ARG A 101 30.85 3.29 10.39
CA ARG A 101 29.51 2.84 10.76
C ARG A 101 28.45 3.84 10.34
N TYR A 102 28.69 5.13 10.58
CA TYR A 102 27.79 6.20 10.14
C TYR A 102 27.65 6.22 8.62
N LEU A 103 28.77 6.24 7.88
CA LEU A 103 28.76 6.25 6.41
C LEU A 103 28.03 5.03 5.84
N ASN A 104 28.31 3.85 6.38
CA ASN A 104 27.67 2.61 5.93
C ASN A 104 26.14 2.64 6.18
N THR A 105 25.71 3.18 7.34
CA THR A 105 24.29 3.32 7.64
C THR A 105 23.62 4.36 6.74
N TYR A 106 24.24 5.53 6.57
CA TYR A 106 23.72 6.60 5.73
C TYR A 106 23.56 6.14 4.25
N ILE A 107 24.58 5.51 3.68
CA ILE A 107 24.54 5.01 2.30
C ILE A 107 23.45 3.95 2.14
N SER A 108 23.31 3.04 3.10
CA SER A 108 22.31 1.97 3.06
C SER A 108 20.90 2.54 3.14
N GLU A 109 20.63 3.43 4.10
CA GLU A 109 19.31 4.06 4.27
C GLU A 109 18.94 4.91 3.06
N TRP A 110 19.88 5.74 2.57
CA TRP A 110 19.65 6.55 1.37
C TRP A 110 19.28 5.67 0.16
N THR A 111 20.03 4.59 -0.04
CA THR A 111 19.81 3.66 -1.16
C THR A 111 18.45 2.97 -1.05
N SER A 112 18.11 2.51 0.14
CA SER A 112 16.84 1.87 0.42
C SER A 112 15.66 2.80 0.18
N GLN A 113 15.72 4.04 0.69
CA GLN A 113 14.68 5.05 0.47
C GLN A 113 14.53 5.41 -1.01
N LYS A 114 15.65 5.51 -1.76
CA LYS A 114 15.60 5.81 -3.19
C LYS A 114 14.90 4.70 -3.98
N ILE A 115 15.22 3.44 -3.69
CA ILE A 115 14.55 2.28 -4.32
C ILE A 115 13.05 2.27 -3.94
N THR A 116 12.74 2.42 -2.65
CA THR A 116 11.36 2.45 -2.15
C THR A 116 10.53 3.52 -2.84
N ASN A 117 11.07 4.74 -2.95
CA ASN A 117 10.37 5.85 -3.60
C ASN A 117 10.16 5.61 -5.08
N SER A 118 11.17 5.08 -5.79
CA SER A 118 11.03 4.75 -7.22
C SER A 118 9.94 3.70 -7.45
N VAL A 119 9.91 2.62 -6.63
CA VAL A 119 8.86 1.59 -6.71
C VAL A 119 7.48 2.18 -6.40
N LYS A 120 7.37 3.07 -5.40
CA LYS A 120 6.11 3.73 -5.04
C LYS A 120 5.59 4.63 -6.15
N ILE A 121 6.47 5.40 -6.80
CA ILE A 121 6.08 6.27 -7.92
C ILE A 121 5.51 5.44 -9.07
N ASP A 122 6.21 4.39 -9.48
CA ASP A 122 5.76 3.53 -10.57
C ASP A 122 4.48 2.76 -10.19
N LEU A 123 4.38 2.30 -8.94
CA LEU A 123 3.18 1.64 -8.44
C LEU A 123 1.99 2.58 -8.41
N PHE A 124 2.18 3.84 -7.98
CA PHE A 124 1.13 4.84 -8.01
C PHE A 124 0.67 5.15 -9.44
N LYS A 125 1.63 5.33 -10.37
CA LYS A 125 1.35 5.50 -11.78
C LYS A 125 0.51 4.34 -12.34
N HIS A 126 0.87 3.11 -11.98
CA HIS A 126 0.13 1.92 -12.39
C HIS A 126 -1.29 1.89 -11.78
N LEU A 127 -1.43 2.20 -10.47
CA LEU A 127 -2.74 2.22 -9.80
C LEU A 127 -3.69 3.28 -10.39
N VAL A 128 -3.20 4.46 -10.75
CA VAL A 128 -4.02 5.53 -11.36
C VAL A 128 -4.54 5.10 -12.75
N GLN A 129 -3.86 4.18 -13.42
CA GLN A 129 -4.27 3.65 -14.73
C GLN A 129 -5.21 2.44 -14.64
N MET A 130 -5.52 1.95 -13.41
CA MET A 130 -6.46 0.86 -13.22
C MET A 130 -7.90 1.29 -13.52
N ASP A 131 -8.69 0.33 -13.98
CA ASP A 131 -10.12 0.49 -14.22
C ASP A 131 -10.94 0.52 -12.91
N THR A 132 -12.18 0.97 -12.99
CA THR A 132 -13.11 1.05 -11.85
C THR A 132 -13.36 -0.32 -11.23
N LYS A 133 -13.45 -1.37 -12.05
CA LYS A 133 -13.66 -2.75 -11.59
C LYS A 133 -12.58 -3.20 -10.60
N PHE A 134 -11.32 -2.83 -10.84
CA PHE A 134 -10.23 -3.16 -9.91
C PHE A 134 -10.48 -2.57 -8.51
N PHE A 135 -10.95 -1.32 -8.42
CA PHE A 135 -11.22 -0.67 -7.14
C PHE A 135 -12.49 -1.22 -6.47
N ASP A 136 -13.52 -1.54 -7.25
CA ASP A 136 -14.77 -2.12 -6.74
C ASP A 136 -14.57 -3.54 -6.19
N GLU A 137 -13.69 -4.33 -6.81
CA GLU A 137 -13.40 -5.70 -6.36
C GLU A 137 -12.41 -5.76 -5.18
N ASN A 138 -11.58 -4.72 -4.96
CA ASN A 138 -10.50 -4.75 -4.01
C ASN A 138 -10.66 -3.70 -2.90
N PRO A 139 -10.78 -4.11 -1.63
CA PRO A 139 -10.91 -3.19 -0.51
C PRO A 139 -9.73 -2.21 -0.41
N SER A 140 -10.01 -0.93 -0.22
CA SER A 140 -9.01 0.15 -0.15
C SER A 140 -7.89 -0.11 0.86
N GLY A 141 -8.20 -0.70 2.03
CA GLY A 141 -7.22 -1.02 3.06
C GLY A 141 -6.16 -2.06 2.61
N ILE A 142 -6.51 -3.00 1.71
CA ILE A 142 -5.55 -3.97 1.16
C ILE A 142 -4.60 -3.25 0.20
N ILE A 143 -5.14 -2.42 -0.69
CA ILE A 143 -4.36 -1.65 -1.67
C ILE A 143 -3.42 -0.68 -0.94
N GLN A 144 -3.93 0.08 0.04
CA GLN A 144 -3.14 1.00 0.85
C GLN A 144 -1.99 0.29 1.60
N SER A 145 -2.27 -0.86 2.23
CA SER A 145 -1.25 -1.65 2.91
C SER A 145 -0.15 -2.12 1.95
N ARG A 146 -0.52 -2.59 0.76
CA ARG A 146 0.43 -3.04 -0.26
C ARG A 146 1.23 -1.88 -0.86
N TYR A 147 0.63 -0.70 -0.98
CA TYR A 147 1.29 0.50 -1.48
C TYR A 147 2.24 1.14 -0.46
N LEU A 148 1.80 1.25 0.81
CA LEU A 148 2.56 1.97 1.84
C LEU A 148 3.69 1.12 2.44
N ASN A 149 3.40 -0.15 2.76
CA ASN A 149 4.26 -0.99 3.60
C ASN A 149 5.11 -2.00 2.81
N ASP A 150 4.55 -2.64 1.78
CA ASP A 150 5.26 -3.72 1.08
C ASP A 150 6.48 -3.22 0.29
N PRO A 151 6.48 -2.07 -0.42
CA PRO A 151 7.68 -1.54 -1.09
C PRO A 151 8.80 -1.23 -0.10
N LYS A 152 8.46 -0.65 1.07
CA LYS A 152 9.43 -0.37 2.12
C LYS A 152 10.02 -1.67 2.68
N THR A 153 9.18 -2.64 3.04
CA THR A 153 9.62 -3.94 3.55
C THR A 153 10.52 -4.68 2.54
N ALA A 154 10.21 -4.57 1.25
CA ALA A 154 10.99 -5.18 0.18
C ALA A 154 12.36 -4.52 0.01
N ALA A 155 12.43 -3.20 -0.11
CA ALA A 155 13.66 -2.45 -0.38
C ALA A 155 14.55 -2.34 0.86
N ASP A 156 14.01 -1.87 2.00
CA ASP A 156 14.75 -1.75 3.26
C ASP A 156 15.25 -3.12 3.71
N GLY A 157 14.34 -4.12 3.66
CA GLY A 157 14.69 -5.47 4.03
C GLY A 157 15.83 -6.02 3.18
N LEU A 158 15.80 -5.84 1.86
CA LEU A 158 16.83 -6.35 0.96
C LEU A 158 18.19 -5.69 1.25
N ILE A 159 18.27 -4.37 1.21
CA ILE A 159 19.52 -3.61 1.39
C ILE A 159 20.10 -3.80 2.79
N GLU A 160 19.26 -3.66 3.84
CA GLU A 160 19.70 -3.84 5.23
C GLU A 160 20.20 -5.26 5.49
N LYS A 161 19.49 -6.29 4.98
CA LYS A 161 19.89 -7.69 5.24
C LYS A 161 21.13 -8.09 4.47
N ILE A 162 21.30 -7.62 3.25
CA ILE A 162 22.55 -7.85 2.50
C ILE A 162 23.72 -7.18 3.24
N LYS A 163 23.60 -5.90 3.64
CA LYS A 163 24.60 -5.19 4.44
C LYS A 163 24.95 -5.94 5.72
N SER A 164 23.94 -6.28 6.51
CA SER A 164 24.08 -6.98 7.78
C SER A 164 24.72 -8.36 7.61
N MET A 165 24.37 -9.08 6.55
CA MET A 165 24.96 -10.37 6.20
C MET A 165 26.45 -10.21 5.85
N THR A 166 26.79 -9.23 5.01
CA THR A 166 28.19 -8.95 4.65
C THR A 166 29.02 -8.62 5.88
N THR A 167 28.59 -7.65 6.70
CA THR A 167 29.30 -7.26 7.92
C THR A 167 29.45 -8.44 8.89
N SER A 168 28.41 -9.28 9.04
CA SER A 168 28.46 -10.42 9.96
C SER A 168 29.31 -11.58 9.43
N VAL A 169 29.33 -11.84 8.12
CA VAL A 169 30.19 -12.86 7.53
C VAL A 169 31.67 -12.50 7.70
N PHE A 170 32.04 -11.27 7.32
CA PHE A 170 33.44 -10.82 7.45
C PHE A 170 33.85 -10.67 8.91
N GLY A 171 32.93 -10.24 9.79
CA GLY A 171 33.17 -10.20 11.23
C GLY A 171 33.41 -11.57 11.85
N ALA A 172 32.58 -12.55 11.48
CA ALA A 172 32.77 -13.92 11.93
C ALA A 172 34.08 -14.53 11.42
N LEU A 173 34.38 -14.32 10.13
CA LEU A 173 35.65 -14.81 9.53
C LEU A 173 36.85 -14.18 10.21
N GLY A 174 36.87 -12.87 10.43
CA GLY A 174 37.95 -12.18 11.13
C GLY A 174 38.17 -12.69 12.54
N LEU A 175 37.07 -12.86 13.33
CA LEU A 175 37.14 -13.39 14.69
C LEU A 175 37.62 -14.85 14.71
N ILE A 176 37.17 -15.69 13.77
CA ILE A 176 37.66 -17.08 13.64
C ILE A 176 39.16 -17.09 13.30
N CYS A 177 39.65 -16.23 12.40
CA CYS A 177 41.06 -16.11 12.11
C CYS A 177 41.87 -15.73 13.36
N VAL A 178 41.40 -14.77 14.16
CA VAL A 178 42.06 -14.39 15.44
C VAL A 178 42.05 -15.55 16.43
N MET A 179 40.96 -16.30 16.53
CA MET A 179 40.87 -17.47 17.40
C MET A 179 41.89 -18.55 17.02
N VAL A 180 41.98 -18.89 15.72
CA VAL A 180 42.94 -19.89 15.21
C VAL A 180 44.39 -19.40 15.39
N TYR A 181 44.64 -18.11 15.12
CA TYR A 181 45.95 -17.47 15.34
C TYR A 181 46.38 -17.47 16.81
N SER A 182 45.44 -17.25 17.70
CA SER A 182 45.70 -17.22 19.16
C SER A 182 45.97 -18.61 19.74
N SER A 183 45.18 -19.62 19.36
CA SER A 183 45.39 -21.01 19.69
C SER A 183 44.50 -21.93 18.84
N TRP A 184 45.07 -22.74 17.98
CA TRP A 184 44.31 -23.68 17.16
C TRP A 184 43.65 -24.80 18.00
N GLN A 185 44.29 -25.20 19.14
CA GLN A 185 43.76 -26.22 20.04
C GLN A 185 42.47 -25.73 20.71
N LEU A 186 42.47 -24.48 21.19
CA LEU A 186 41.27 -23.84 21.75
C LEU A 186 40.20 -23.57 20.68
N ALA A 187 40.62 -23.26 19.44
CA ALA A 187 39.69 -23.04 18.33
C ALA A 187 38.87 -24.30 17.98
N LEU A 188 39.47 -25.48 18.05
CA LEU A 188 38.72 -26.76 17.89
C LEU A 188 37.67 -26.93 18.99
N VAL A 189 38.02 -26.70 20.25
CA VAL A 189 37.08 -26.77 21.37
C VAL A 189 35.99 -25.75 21.20
N GLY A 190 36.34 -24.50 20.85
CA GLY A 190 35.36 -23.42 20.60
C GLY A 190 34.38 -23.73 19.47
N SER A 191 34.83 -24.39 18.40
CA SER A 191 33.97 -24.80 17.29
C SER A 191 32.89 -25.81 17.70
N LEU A 192 33.23 -26.76 18.57
CA LEU A 192 32.28 -27.72 19.13
C LEU A 192 31.21 -27.04 19.99
N ILE A 193 31.61 -26.04 20.79
CA ILE A 193 30.68 -25.25 21.62
C ILE A 193 29.71 -24.45 20.72
N LEU A 194 30.21 -23.86 19.64
CA LEU A 194 29.36 -23.13 18.69
C LEU A 194 28.34 -24.03 18.03
N VAL A 195 28.73 -25.23 17.57
CA VAL A 195 27.80 -26.23 17.00
C VAL A 195 26.73 -26.62 18.03
N ALA A 196 27.14 -26.89 19.27
CA ALA A 196 26.20 -27.21 20.35
C ALA A 196 25.20 -26.07 20.63
N ALA A 197 25.62 -24.82 20.53
CA ALA A 197 24.76 -23.65 20.72
C ALA A 197 23.69 -23.50 19.62
N PHE A 198 23.91 -24.01 18.40
CA PHE A 198 22.91 -23.96 17.33
C PHE A 198 21.79 -25.00 17.48
N LEU A 199 22.04 -26.09 18.18
CA LEU A 199 21.07 -27.19 18.29
C LEU A 199 19.70 -26.76 18.89
N PRO A 200 19.64 -26.02 20.00
CA PRO A 200 18.36 -25.55 20.57
C PRO A 200 17.59 -24.63 19.61
N VAL A 201 18.30 -23.74 18.89
CA VAL A 201 17.71 -22.82 17.93
C VAL A 201 17.03 -23.60 16.80
N TYR A 202 17.71 -24.62 16.28
CA TYR A 202 17.18 -25.47 15.21
C TYR A 202 15.92 -26.23 15.64
N LEU A 203 15.94 -26.83 16.83
CA LEU A 203 14.84 -27.62 17.36
C LEU A 203 13.56 -26.81 17.61
N ILE A 204 13.69 -25.58 18.10
CA ILE A 204 12.54 -24.74 18.50
C ILE A 204 11.98 -23.93 17.31
N ARG A 205 12.75 -23.74 16.25
CA ARG A 205 12.40 -22.86 15.11
C ARG A 205 11.00 -23.13 14.52
N ASN A 206 10.65 -24.38 14.27
CA ASN A 206 9.38 -24.75 13.64
C ASN A 206 8.18 -24.47 14.55
N LEU A 207 8.34 -24.66 15.85
CA LEU A 207 7.32 -24.36 16.86
C LEU A 207 7.06 -22.87 16.98
N ILE A 208 8.13 -22.07 16.99
CA ILE A 208 8.05 -20.60 17.00
C ILE A 208 7.32 -20.10 15.74
N LYS A 209 7.66 -20.62 14.56
CA LYS A 209 7.05 -20.24 13.29
C LYS A 209 5.53 -20.48 13.29
N LYS A 210 5.07 -21.64 13.74
CA LYS A 210 3.63 -21.99 13.81
C LYS A 210 2.87 -21.04 14.73
N THR A 211 3.37 -20.80 15.94
CA THR A 211 2.72 -19.94 16.93
C THR A 211 2.76 -18.45 16.52
N SER A 212 3.86 -18.01 15.90
CA SER A 212 3.96 -16.65 15.35
C SER A 212 2.93 -16.38 14.25
N ASN A 213 2.70 -17.36 13.37
CA ASN A 213 1.66 -17.23 12.34
C ASN A 213 0.25 -17.13 12.94
N GLN A 214 -0.06 -17.90 13.98
CA GLN A 214 -1.34 -17.78 14.71
C GLN A 214 -1.52 -16.39 15.31
N ASN A 215 -0.48 -15.85 15.95
CA ASN A 215 -0.52 -14.49 16.51
C ASN A 215 -0.77 -13.42 15.45
N MET A 216 -0.18 -13.57 14.25
CA MET A 216 -0.44 -12.64 13.14
C MET A 216 -1.90 -12.63 12.69
N VAL A 217 -2.57 -13.79 12.66
CA VAL A 217 -3.99 -13.89 12.30
C VAL A 217 -4.87 -13.20 13.34
N ILE A 218 -4.63 -13.46 14.64
CA ILE A 218 -5.39 -12.84 15.74
C ILE A 218 -5.21 -11.32 15.73
N THR A 219 -3.98 -10.83 15.57
CA THR A 219 -3.69 -9.39 15.46
C THR A 219 -4.40 -8.76 14.25
N GLY A 220 -4.52 -9.50 13.14
CA GLY A 220 -5.31 -9.09 11.97
C GLY A 220 -6.79 -8.92 12.32
N ASN A 221 -7.38 -9.88 13.04
CA ASN A 221 -8.78 -9.83 13.46
C ASN A 221 -9.05 -8.66 14.43
N ILE A 222 -8.13 -8.40 15.38
CA ILE A 222 -8.22 -7.26 16.29
C ILE A 222 -8.23 -5.94 15.52
N ARG A 223 -7.35 -5.79 14.51
CA ARG A 223 -7.32 -4.59 13.66
C ARG A 223 -8.61 -4.42 12.86
N THR A 224 -9.16 -5.50 12.30
CA THR A 224 -10.44 -5.45 11.58
C THR A 224 -11.56 -5.01 12.51
N ASN A 225 -11.66 -5.61 13.71
CA ASN A 225 -12.67 -5.23 14.69
C ASN A 225 -12.56 -3.76 15.13
N MET A 226 -11.34 -3.26 15.34
CA MET A 226 -11.11 -1.86 15.66
C MET A 226 -11.58 -0.92 14.53
N ASN A 227 -11.27 -1.26 13.27
CA ASN A 227 -11.71 -0.47 12.12
C ASN A 227 -13.24 -0.48 11.96
N GLU A 228 -13.89 -1.63 12.16
CA GLU A 228 -15.36 -1.74 12.14
C GLU A 228 -15.98 -0.92 13.25
N THR A 229 -15.42 -0.97 14.47
CA THR A 229 -15.86 -0.18 15.61
C THR A 229 -15.75 1.33 15.34
N TYR A 230 -14.62 1.77 14.78
CA TYR A 230 -14.39 3.17 14.43
C TYR A 230 -15.34 3.64 13.33
N SER A 231 -15.45 2.89 12.23
CA SER A 231 -16.32 3.25 11.11
C SER A 231 -17.81 3.18 11.46
N GLY A 232 -18.20 2.24 12.34
CA GLY A 232 -19.56 2.04 12.81
C GLY A 232 -19.91 2.80 14.10
N ASN A 233 -19.12 3.79 14.52
CA ASN A 233 -19.31 4.45 15.83
C ASN A 233 -20.71 5.01 16.05
N ARG A 234 -21.32 5.63 15.03
CA ARG A 234 -22.71 6.14 15.11
C ARG A 234 -23.72 5.03 15.41
N ILE A 235 -23.56 3.86 14.76
CA ILE A 235 -24.42 2.69 14.99
C ILE A 235 -24.15 2.13 16.40
N MET A 236 -22.88 2.02 16.78
CA MET A 236 -22.48 1.57 18.12
C MET A 236 -23.16 2.40 19.21
N THR A 237 -23.10 3.73 19.10
CA THR A 237 -23.70 4.64 20.07
C THR A 237 -25.21 4.56 20.05
N SER A 238 -25.85 4.55 18.85
CA SER A 238 -27.31 4.50 18.71
C SER A 238 -27.93 3.22 19.28
N TYR A 239 -27.23 2.09 19.16
CA TYR A 239 -27.74 0.80 19.65
C TYR A 239 -27.08 0.36 20.97
N GLN A 240 -26.29 1.23 21.63
CA GLN A 240 -25.62 0.96 22.91
C GLN A 240 -24.80 -0.36 22.89
N LEU A 241 -24.07 -0.59 21.79
CA LEU A 241 -23.31 -1.83 21.57
C LEU A 241 -21.96 -1.86 22.27
N ASP A 242 -21.59 -0.82 23.00
CA ASP A 242 -20.33 -0.64 23.73
C ASP A 242 -19.97 -1.85 24.58
N LYS A 243 -20.88 -2.35 25.41
CA LYS A 243 -20.66 -3.52 26.27
C LYS A 243 -20.41 -4.81 25.47
N ARG A 244 -21.17 -5.00 24.37
CA ARG A 244 -21.02 -6.17 23.50
C ARG A 244 -19.66 -6.13 22.78
N GLN A 245 -19.32 -4.96 22.23
CA GLN A 245 -18.08 -4.77 21.49
C GLN A 245 -16.87 -4.91 22.41
N MET A 246 -16.95 -4.37 23.63
CA MET A 246 -15.92 -4.50 24.65
C MET A 246 -15.71 -5.97 25.05
N LYS A 247 -16.77 -6.76 25.19
CA LYS A 247 -16.69 -8.19 25.47
C LYS A 247 -15.99 -8.94 24.32
N LEU A 248 -16.32 -8.61 23.06
CA LEU A 248 -15.68 -9.22 21.89
C LEU A 248 -14.18 -8.86 21.83
N TYR A 249 -13.86 -7.59 22.02
CA TYR A 249 -12.50 -7.08 22.03
C TYR A 249 -11.67 -7.72 23.14
N ASN A 250 -12.19 -7.79 24.36
CA ASN A 250 -11.52 -8.44 25.49
C ASN A 250 -11.25 -9.92 25.21
N LYS A 251 -12.19 -10.64 24.57
CA LYS A 251 -11.97 -12.03 24.16
C LYS A 251 -10.80 -12.13 23.17
N GLN A 252 -10.77 -11.28 22.15
CA GLN A 252 -9.70 -11.28 21.15
C GLN A 252 -8.34 -10.92 21.74
N ILE A 253 -8.31 -9.96 22.68
CA ILE A 253 -7.08 -9.59 23.40
C ILE A 253 -6.62 -10.74 24.28
N GLN A 254 -7.53 -11.44 24.97
CA GLN A 254 -7.17 -12.60 25.77
C GLN A 254 -6.63 -13.74 24.92
N GLU A 255 -7.24 -14.04 23.76
CA GLU A 255 -6.71 -15.02 22.80
C GLU A 255 -5.30 -14.62 22.30
N SER A 256 -5.07 -13.32 22.00
CA SER A 256 -3.76 -12.81 21.62
C SER A 256 -2.74 -12.97 22.74
N PHE A 257 -3.14 -12.68 23.98
CA PHE A 257 -2.32 -12.86 25.16
C PHE A 257 -1.92 -14.33 25.34
N ASP A 258 -2.87 -15.26 25.28
CA ASP A 258 -2.62 -16.68 25.47
C ASP A 258 -1.65 -17.23 24.43
N VAL A 259 -1.85 -16.88 23.14
CA VAL A 259 -0.93 -17.27 22.06
C VAL A 259 0.44 -16.64 22.24
N SER A 260 0.51 -15.36 22.67
CA SER A 260 1.77 -14.68 22.95
C SER A 260 2.50 -15.31 24.14
N MET A 261 1.77 -15.69 25.20
CA MET A 261 2.34 -16.39 26.36
C MET A 261 2.83 -17.80 25.99
N HIS A 262 2.11 -18.51 25.11
CA HIS A 262 2.61 -19.78 24.57
C HIS A 262 3.91 -19.60 23.77
N LEU A 263 4.01 -18.51 22.98
CA LEU A 263 5.23 -18.16 22.25
C LEU A 263 6.38 -17.88 23.23
N ILE A 264 6.13 -17.04 24.25
CA ILE A 264 7.12 -16.64 25.25
C ILE A 264 7.57 -17.87 26.06
N LYS A 265 6.65 -18.73 26.53
CA LYS A 265 7.00 -19.95 27.25
C LYS A 265 7.92 -20.85 26.43
N ARG A 266 7.71 -20.97 25.12
CA ARG A 266 8.53 -21.81 24.23
C ARG A 266 9.84 -21.14 23.82
N SER A 267 9.82 -19.85 23.49
CA SER A 267 11.02 -19.12 23.07
C SER A 267 11.86 -18.61 24.23
N GLY A 268 11.25 -18.38 25.40
CA GLY A 268 11.90 -17.83 26.57
C GLY A 268 13.02 -18.70 27.13
N TRP A 269 12.90 -20.03 26.98
CA TRP A 269 13.94 -20.97 27.36
C TRP A 269 15.20 -20.92 26.50
N MET A 270 15.10 -20.34 25.29
CA MET A 270 16.27 -20.23 24.41
C MET A 270 17.41 -19.45 25.04
N SER A 271 17.12 -18.29 25.64
CA SER A 271 18.15 -17.44 26.23
C SER A 271 18.83 -18.10 27.44
N PRO A 272 18.11 -18.61 28.44
CA PRO A 272 18.72 -19.35 29.56
C PRO A 272 19.53 -20.57 29.10
N LEU A 273 19.01 -21.37 28.14
CA LEU A 273 19.73 -22.54 27.64
C LEU A 273 21.01 -22.16 26.89
N MET A 274 20.97 -21.08 26.11
CA MET A 274 22.16 -20.54 25.45
C MET A 274 23.21 -20.03 26.47
N TYR A 275 22.77 -19.39 27.55
CA TYR A 275 23.67 -19.00 28.65
C TYR A 275 24.31 -20.21 29.35
N LEU A 276 23.55 -21.29 29.60
CA LEU A 276 24.09 -22.51 30.16
C LEU A 276 25.14 -23.13 29.23
N ILE A 277 24.82 -23.30 27.94
CA ILE A 277 25.77 -23.87 26.97
C ILE A 277 27.03 -22.97 26.87
N ALA A 278 26.85 -21.65 26.82
CA ALA A 278 27.97 -20.72 26.81
C ALA A 278 28.82 -20.81 28.09
N SER A 279 28.20 -20.93 29.28
CA SER A 279 28.91 -21.08 30.56
C SER A 279 29.69 -22.38 30.64
N PHE A 280 29.09 -23.49 30.21
CA PHE A 280 29.82 -24.78 30.11
C PHE A 280 30.99 -24.67 29.12
N GLY A 281 30.75 -24.02 27.98
CA GLY A 281 31.79 -23.76 26.99
C GLY A 281 32.94 -22.95 27.54
N ILE A 282 32.64 -21.85 28.23
CA ILE A 282 33.64 -20.99 28.88
C ILE A 282 34.39 -21.78 29.96
N ALA A 283 33.72 -22.58 30.78
CA ALA A 283 34.37 -23.40 31.80
C ALA A 283 35.38 -24.40 31.18
N ILE A 284 35.01 -25.07 30.09
CA ILE A 284 35.90 -25.97 29.35
C ILE A 284 37.10 -25.21 28.80
N VAL A 285 36.85 -24.06 28.17
CA VAL A 285 37.91 -23.18 27.60
C VAL A 285 38.84 -22.66 28.69
N LEU A 286 38.31 -22.27 29.87
CA LEU A 286 39.11 -21.83 30.99
C LEU A 286 40.00 -22.96 31.53
N SER A 287 39.40 -24.16 31.77
CA SER A 287 40.14 -25.31 32.28
C SER A 287 41.23 -25.76 31.31
N PHE A 288 40.89 -25.92 30.04
CA PHE A 288 41.84 -26.37 29.02
C PHE A 288 42.89 -25.29 28.70
N GLY A 289 42.48 -24.02 28.65
CA GLY A 289 43.36 -22.88 28.42
C GLY A 289 44.35 -22.67 29.55
N THR A 290 43.96 -22.80 30.81
CA THR A 290 44.88 -22.77 31.96
C THR A 290 45.93 -23.85 31.84
N LYS A 291 45.56 -25.06 31.45
CA LYS A 291 46.52 -26.16 31.22
C LYS A 291 47.52 -25.86 30.14
N LEU A 292 47.08 -25.23 29.03
CA LEU A 292 47.97 -24.82 27.95
C LEU A 292 48.88 -23.65 28.34
N ILE A 293 48.42 -22.72 29.19
CA ILE A 293 49.26 -21.62 29.70
C ILE A 293 50.33 -22.19 30.65
N THR A 294 49.95 -23.05 31.60
CA THR A 294 50.89 -23.64 32.57
C THR A 294 51.92 -24.57 31.91
N SER A 295 51.58 -25.19 30.78
CA SER A 295 52.51 -25.95 29.96
C SER A 295 53.38 -25.08 29.04
N GLY A 296 53.23 -23.78 29.04
CA GLY A 296 54.01 -22.86 28.19
C GLY A 296 53.64 -22.86 26.70
N GLN A 297 52.55 -23.56 26.30
CA GLN A 297 52.15 -23.67 24.88
C GLN A 297 51.48 -22.41 24.34
N ILE A 298 50.81 -21.63 25.21
CA ILE A 298 50.18 -20.37 24.83
C ILE A 298 50.46 -19.29 25.88
N THR A 299 50.44 -18.01 25.46
CA THR A 299 50.60 -16.87 26.36
C THR A 299 49.25 -16.48 26.99
N ALA A 300 49.31 -15.76 28.12
CA ALA A 300 48.12 -15.20 28.75
C ALA A 300 47.37 -14.24 27.80
N GLY A 301 48.12 -13.47 26.97
CA GLY A 301 47.54 -12.60 25.96
C GLY A 301 46.83 -13.35 24.85
N SER A 302 47.42 -14.48 24.36
CA SER A 302 46.76 -15.37 23.41
C SER A 302 45.45 -15.91 23.94
N PHE A 303 45.42 -16.31 25.20
CA PHE A 303 44.22 -16.79 25.86
C PHE A 303 43.14 -15.73 26.01
N ALA A 304 43.52 -14.51 26.46
CA ALA A 304 42.60 -13.38 26.58
C ALA A 304 42.00 -12.98 25.22
N SER A 305 42.85 -12.93 24.16
CA SER A 305 42.42 -12.66 22.79
C SER A 305 41.43 -13.72 22.29
N PHE A 306 41.70 -15.00 22.57
CA PHE A 306 40.83 -16.12 22.19
C PHE A 306 39.42 -15.99 22.87
N VAL A 307 39.38 -15.80 24.19
CA VAL A 307 38.14 -15.67 24.95
C VAL A 307 37.33 -14.48 24.47
N THR A 308 38.00 -13.34 24.22
CA THR A 308 37.32 -12.14 23.70
C THR A 308 36.77 -12.38 22.29
N SER A 309 37.52 -13.05 21.41
CA SER A 309 37.05 -13.42 20.07
C SER A 309 35.83 -14.32 20.12
N LEU A 310 35.81 -15.30 21.03
CA LEU A 310 34.71 -16.24 21.23
C LEU A 310 33.43 -15.49 21.69
N LEU A 311 33.55 -14.54 22.62
CA LEU A 311 32.44 -13.72 23.10
C LEU A 311 31.89 -12.81 21.99
N LEU A 312 32.78 -12.15 21.25
CA LEU A 312 32.38 -11.25 20.17
C LEU A 312 31.75 -12.00 18.99
N LEU A 313 32.11 -13.25 18.75
CA LEU A 313 31.59 -14.10 17.68
C LEU A 313 30.08 -14.39 17.82
N TYR A 314 29.55 -14.36 19.02
CA TYR A 314 28.12 -14.57 19.28
C TYR A 314 27.20 -13.64 18.48
N LYS A 315 27.55 -12.35 18.39
CA LYS A 315 26.73 -11.33 17.72
C LYS A 315 26.63 -11.57 16.19
N PRO A 316 27.72 -11.72 15.43
CA PRO A 316 27.67 -12.06 14.00
C PRO A 316 26.86 -13.31 13.71
N VAL A 317 27.10 -14.38 14.47
CA VAL A 317 26.41 -15.67 14.29
C VAL A 317 24.90 -15.55 14.51
N LYS A 318 24.47 -14.90 15.60
CA LYS A 318 23.05 -14.62 15.87
C LYS A 318 22.40 -13.79 14.75
N THR A 319 23.11 -12.79 14.23
CA THR A 319 22.63 -11.91 13.15
C THR A 319 22.42 -12.70 11.85
N LEU A 320 23.36 -13.58 11.49
CA LEU A 320 23.22 -14.47 10.32
C LEU A 320 21.98 -15.37 10.45
N GLY A 321 21.75 -15.97 11.62
CA GLY A 321 20.57 -16.78 11.88
C GLY A 321 19.25 -16.00 11.73
N ASN A 322 19.18 -14.78 12.24
CA ASN A 322 18.00 -13.92 12.13
C ASN A 322 17.75 -13.43 10.70
N THR A 323 18.81 -13.21 9.92
CA THR A 323 18.72 -12.75 8.54
C THR A 323 18.01 -13.78 7.66
N LEU A 324 18.30 -15.06 7.84
CA LEU A 324 17.64 -16.14 7.08
C LEU A 324 16.10 -16.14 7.26
N THR A 325 15.62 -15.86 8.46
CA THR A 325 14.17 -15.78 8.72
C THR A 325 13.53 -14.51 8.14
N SER A 326 14.27 -13.42 8.08
CA SER A 326 13.79 -12.14 7.54
C SER A 326 13.68 -12.16 6.01
N ILE A 327 14.55 -12.89 5.31
CA ILE A 327 14.53 -13.03 3.86
C ILE A 327 13.16 -13.49 3.34
N GLN A 328 12.48 -14.43 4.01
CA GLN A 328 11.16 -14.88 3.60
C GLN A 328 10.11 -13.75 3.63
N LYS A 329 10.16 -12.87 4.64
CA LYS A 329 9.24 -11.71 4.73
C LYS A 329 9.48 -10.73 3.60
N ILE A 330 10.73 -10.50 3.25
CA ILE A 330 11.14 -9.61 2.14
C ILE A 330 10.59 -10.15 0.82
N PHE A 331 10.76 -11.44 0.55
CA PHE A 331 10.24 -12.07 -0.66
C PHE A 331 8.72 -12.03 -0.74
N VAL A 332 8.00 -12.26 0.35
CA VAL A 332 6.54 -12.12 0.38
C VAL A 332 6.12 -10.68 0.06
N ALA A 333 6.79 -9.67 0.62
CA ALA A 333 6.51 -8.28 0.31
C ALA A 333 6.77 -7.95 -1.17
N MET A 334 7.91 -8.43 -1.72
CA MET A 334 8.21 -8.30 -3.15
C MET A 334 7.13 -8.96 -4.04
N CYS A 335 6.70 -10.18 -3.71
CA CYS A 335 5.62 -10.86 -4.44
C CYS A 335 4.36 -10.00 -4.47
N ARG A 336 3.94 -9.43 -3.34
CA ARG A 336 2.73 -8.61 -3.24
C ARG A 336 2.82 -7.32 -4.05
N VAL A 337 3.99 -6.68 -4.08
CA VAL A 337 4.24 -5.50 -4.91
C VAL A 337 4.13 -5.85 -6.39
N PHE A 338 4.79 -6.93 -6.82
CA PHE A 338 4.77 -7.32 -8.24
C PHE A 338 3.46 -7.95 -8.68
N GLU A 339 2.68 -8.57 -7.77
CA GLU A 339 1.29 -8.95 -8.03
C GLU A 339 0.43 -7.74 -8.44
N LEU A 340 0.62 -6.58 -7.81
CA LEU A 340 -0.08 -5.36 -8.20
C LEU A 340 0.33 -4.89 -9.60
N PHE A 341 1.62 -4.92 -9.92
CA PHE A 341 2.10 -4.57 -11.26
C PHE A 341 1.66 -5.54 -12.37
N ASP A 342 1.36 -6.79 -12.01
CA ASP A 342 0.93 -7.81 -12.97
C ASP A 342 -0.58 -7.78 -13.26
N ILE A 343 -1.34 -6.97 -12.51
CA ILE A 343 -2.76 -6.76 -12.80
C ILE A 343 -2.85 -5.81 -14.00
N ILE A 344 -3.43 -6.32 -15.07
CA ILE A 344 -3.66 -5.56 -16.30
C ILE A 344 -5.10 -5.03 -16.23
N PRO A 345 -5.36 -3.74 -16.50
CA PRO A 345 -6.71 -3.22 -16.63
C PRO A 345 -7.51 -4.05 -17.64
N GLU A 346 -8.76 -4.35 -17.29
CA GLU A 346 -9.65 -5.11 -18.19
C GLU A 346 -10.04 -4.26 -19.41
N ILE A 347 -10.21 -2.95 -19.18
CA ILE A 347 -10.52 -2.00 -20.23
C ILE A 347 -9.22 -1.50 -20.87
N GLN A 348 -9.00 -1.90 -22.11
CA GLN A 348 -7.85 -1.49 -22.90
C GLN A 348 -8.30 -0.77 -24.16
N GLU A 349 -7.50 0.18 -24.60
CA GLU A 349 -7.71 0.82 -25.90
C GLU A 349 -7.34 -0.13 -27.03
N SER A 350 -8.17 -0.14 -28.09
CA SER A 350 -7.83 -0.78 -29.35
C SER A 350 -6.56 -0.14 -29.93
N LYS A 351 -5.70 -0.93 -30.59
CA LYS A 351 -4.50 -0.40 -31.26
C LYS A 351 -4.81 0.64 -32.33
N ASN A 352 -6.01 0.61 -32.89
CA ASN A 352 -6.51 1.49 -33.93
C ASN A 352 -7.63 2.40 -33.40
N ALA A 353 -7.65 2.69 -32.09
CA ALA A 353 -8.67 3.54 -31.50
C ALA A 353 -8.67 4.94 -32.12
N VAL A 354 -9.86 5.44 -32.47
CA VAL A 354 -10.09 6.73 -33.10
C VAL A 354 -10.48 7.75 -32.02
N GLU A 355 -10.11 8.99 -32.22
CA GLU A 355 -10.51 10.07 -31.32
C GLU A 355 -11.99 10.45 -31.55
N PHE A 356 -12.77 10.48 -30.45
CA PHE A 356 -14.15 10.95 -30.46
C PHE A 356 -14.19 12.46 -30.26
N THR A 357 -14.58 13.20 -31.28
CA THR A 357 -14.55 14.67 -31.28
C THR A 357 -15.83 15.32 -30.74
N GLY A 358 -16.87 14.52 -30.46
CA GLY A 358 -18.16 14.95 -29.94
C GLY A 358 -19.32 14.22 -30.61
N LEU A 359 -20.50 14.22 -29.97
CA LEU A 359 -21.70 13.56 -30.46
C LEU A 359 -22.37 14.38 -31.56
N ASN A 360 -22.52 13.80 -32.75
CA ASN A 360 -23.17 14.43 -33.90
C ASN A 360 -24.59 13.92 -34.16
N ASN A 361 -24.83 12.62 -33.93
CA ASN A 361 -26.10 11.97 -34.24
C ASN A 361 -26.75 11.30 -33.03
N SER A 362 -26.20 10.17 -32.58
CA SER A 362 -26.85 9.35 -31.56
C SER A 362 -25.88 8.39 -30.84
N ILE A 363 -26.32 7.95 -29.68
CA ILE A 363 -25.75 6.83 -28.94
C ILE A 363 -26.68 5.63 -29.10
N LYS A 364 -26.15 4.49 -29.56
CA LYS A 364 -26.93 3.27 -29.82
C LYS A 364 -26.44 2.13 -28.95
N PHE A 365 -27.36 1.44 -28.35
CA PHE A 365 -27.16 0.15 -27.67
C PHE A 365 -27.75 -0.92 -28.58
N ASN A 366 -26.93 -1.84 -29.06
CA ASN A 366 -27.32 -2.91 -29.99
C ASN A 366 -27.20 -4.25 -29.25
N ASN A 367 -28.34 -4.80 -28.85
CA ASN A 367 -28.45 -6.10 -28.17
C ASN A 367 -27.45 -6.25 -26.99
N VAL A 368 -27.35 -5.24 -26.14
CA VAL A 368 -26.36 -5.16 -25.07
C VAL A 368 -26.72 -6.11 -23.93
N CYS A 369 -25.75 -6.99 -23.57
CA CYS A 369 -25.79 -7.77 -22.34
C CYS A 369 -24.60 -7.43 -21.46
N PHE A 370 -24.84 -7.43 -20.14
CA PHE A 370 -23.78 -7.16 -19.18
C PHE A 370 -23.97 -7.87 -17.84
N GLN A 371 -22.86 -8.29 -17.24
CA GLN A 371 -22.81 -8.90 -15.91
C GLN A 371 -21.54 -8.47 -15.15
N TYR A 372 -21.67 -8.14 -13.87
CA TYR A 372 -20.53 -7.86 -12.98
C TYR A 372 -19.84 -9.14 -12.49
N VAL A 373 -20.63 -10.19 -12.31
CA VAL A 373 -20.20 -11.51 -11.83
C VAL A 373 -20.70 -12.54 -12.83
N GLU A 374 -19.86 -13.51 -13.15
CA GLU A 374 -20.18 -14.62 -14.03
C GLU A 374 -21.49 -15.28 -13.62
N ASP A 375 -22.34 -15.63 -14.59
CA ASP A 375 -23.67 -16.22 -14.45
C ASP A 375 -24.73 -15.34 -13.70
N LYS A 376 -24.46 -14.04 -13.53
CA LYS A 376 -25.43 -13.10 -12.94
C LYS A 376 -25.67 -11.91 -13.88
N PRO A 377 -26.48 -12.09 -14.95
CA PRO A 377 -26.73 -11.02 -15.90
C PRO A 377 -27.54 -9.89 -15.26
N VAL A 378 -27.05 -8.65 -15.45
CA VAL A 378 -27.68 -7.41 -14.95
C VAL A 378 -28.38 -6.68 -16.07
N ILE A 379 -27.81 -6.63 -17.28
CA ILE A 379 -28.49 -6.13 -18.49
C ILE A 379 -28.65 -7.29 -19.46
N LYS A 380 -29.84 -7.39 -20.05
CA LYS A 380 -30.25 -8.51 -20.90
C LYS A 380 -30.87 -8.00 -22.20
N ASN A 381 -30.13 -8.10 -23.31
CA ASN A 381 -30.58 -7.74 -24.67
C ASN A 381 -31.20 -6.34 -24.71
N LEU A 382 -30.44 -5.33 -24.29
CA LEU A 382 -30.87 -3.94 -24.32
C LEU A 382 -30.67 -3.35 -25.70
N ASP A 383 -31.75 -2.93 -26.35
CA ASP A 383 -31.76 -2.12 -27.56
C ASP A 383 -32.31 -0.73 -27.25
N LEU A 384 -31.50 0.30 -27.42
CA LEU A 384 -31.86 1.70 -27.11
C LEU A 384 -31.09 2.64 -28.01
N THR A 385 -31.78 3.62 -28.59
CA THR A 385 -31.13 4.72 -29.31
C THR A 385 -31.47 6.04 -28.63
N VAL A 386 -30.45 6.84 -28.32
CA VAL A 386 -30.57 8.18 -27.73
C VAL A 386 -29.98 9.18 -28.71
N ASN A 387 -30.79 10.13 -29.15
CA ASN A 387 -30.39 11.13 -30.14
C ASN A 387 -29.58 12.27 -29.51
N LYS A 388 -28.85 12.99 -30.34
CA LYS A 388 -28.16 14.21 -29.91
C LYS A 388 -29.15 15.21 -29.32
N ASN A 389 -28.75 15.85 -28.21
CA ASN A 389 -29.54 16.83 -27.46
C ASN A 389 -30.86 16.27 -26.89
N GLU A 390 -30.98 14.96 -26.78
CA GLU A 390 -32.11 14.29 -26.15
C GLU A 390 -31.82 14.04 -24.67
N THR A 391 -32.80 14.29 -23.83
CA THR A 391 -32.80 13.89 -22.41
C THR A 391 -33.59 12.62 -22.23
N ILE A 392 -32.90 11.52 -21.85
CA ILE A 392 -33.55 10.25 -21.55
C ILE A 392 -33.52 9.97 -20.04
N ALA A 393 -34.72 9.75 -19.45
CA ALA A 393 -34.85 9.32 -18.07
C ALA A 393 -34.88 7.79 -17.98
N ILE A 394 -34.00 7.21 -17.16
CA ILE A 394 -33.96 5.78 -16.91
C ILE A 394 -34.66 5.51 -15.58
N VAL A 395 -35.78 4.77 -15.62
CA VAL A 395 -36.59 4.43 -14.46
C VAL A 395 -36.74 2.93 -14.30
N GLY A 396 -37.09 2.44 -13.12
CA GLY A 396 -37.28 1.03 -12.83
C GLY A 396 -36.97 0.68 -11.38
N ASN A 397 -37.23 -0.56 -11.03
CA ASN A 397 -37.02 -1.07 -9.67
C ASN A 397 -35.54 -0.97 -9.22
N SER A 398 -35.32 -0.94 -7.91
CA SER A 398 -33.94 -1.04 -7.37
C SER A 398 -33.31 -2.36 -7.84
N GLY A 399 -32.05 -2.29 -8.29
CA GLY A 399 -31.36 -3.44 -8.87
C GLY A 399 -31.71 -3.74 -10.35
N GLY A 400 -32.60 -2.97 -10.99
CA GLY A 400 -33.03 -3.17 -12.38
C GLY A 400 -31.97 -2.84 -13.45
N GLY A 401 -30.73 -2.44 -13.08
CA GLY A 401 -29.65 -2.17 -14.03
C GLY A 401 -29.48 -0.69 -14.44
N LYS A 402 -30.20 0.25 -13.81
CA LYS A 402 -30.14 1.69 -14.14
C LYS A 402 -28.71 2.26 -14.10
N SER A 403 -28.04 2.17 -12.96
CA SER A 403 -26.65 2.67 -12.80
C SER A 403 -25.65 1.88 -13.66
N THR A 404 -25.99 0.67 -14.05
CA THR A 404 -25.17 -0.13 -14.98
C THR A 404 -25.14 0.49 -16.37
N ILE A 405 -26.24 1.02 -16.89
CA ILE A 405 -26.28 1.72 -18.19
C ILE A 405 -25.33 2.91 -18.17
N VAL A 406 -25.38 3.71 -17.09
CA VAL A 406 -24.50 4.87 -16.89
C VAL A 406 -23.00 4.46 -16.88
N ASN A 407 -22.69 3.37 -16.17
CA ASN A 407 -21.33 2.84 -16.12
C ASN A 407 -20.85 2.35 -17.50
N LEU A 408 -21.73 1.78 -18.31
CA LEU A 408 -21.42 1.32 -19.66
C LEU A 408 -21.23 2.48 -20.65
N VAL A 409 -22.06 3.53 -20.59
CA VAL A 409 -21.92 4.74 -21.41
C VAL A 409 -20.60 5.46 -21.10
N SER A 410 -20.24 5.54 -19.80
CA SER A 410 -18.96 6.13 -19.36
C SER A 410 -17.74 5.22 -19.67
N ARG A 411 -17.98 4.03 -20.18
CA ARG A 411 -16.96 2.99 -20.39
C ARG A 411 -16.11 2.75 -19.11
N PHE A 412 -16.80 2.71 -17.95
CA PHE A 412 -16.22 2.20 -16.70
C PHE A 412 -16.17 0.67 -16.70
N TYR A 413 -17.00 0.05 -17.54
CA TYR A 413 -17.07 -1.37 -17.83
C TYR A 413 -17.34 -1.56 -19.33
N ASP A 414 -16.83 -2.64 -19.90
CA ASP A 414 -17.16 -3.06 -21.26
C ASP A 414 -18.33 -4.05 -21.26
N VAL A 415 -19.15 -4.02 -22.29
CA VAL A 415 -20.28 -4.95 -22.45
C VAL A 415 -19.81 -6.39 -22.58
N THR A 416 -20.58 -7.35 -22.02
CA THR A 416 -20.32 -8.78 -22.14
C THR A 416 -20.62 -9.29 -23.55
N SER A 417 -21.72 -8.82 -24.15
CA SER A 417 -22.06 -9.06 -25.56
C SER A 417 -22.88 -7.89 -26.12
N GLY A 418 -23.01 -7.79 -27.43
CA GLY A 418 -23.59 -6.64 -28.11
C GLY A 418 -22.58 -5.51 -28.28
N SER A 419 -23.06 -4.32 -28.66
CA SER A 419 -22.22 -3.12 -28.84
C SER A 419 -22.91 -1.85 -28.32
N ILE A 420 -22.09 -0.89 -27.88
CA ILE A 420 -22.51 0.50 -27.68
C ILE A 420 -21.78 1.33 -28.71
N GLU A 421 -22.50 2.14 -29.45
CA GLU A 421 -21.96 2.94 -30.55
C GLU A 421 -22.22 4.42 -30.32
N PHE A 422 -21.20 5.24 -30.53
CA PHE A 422 -21.30 6.71 -30.59
C PHE A 422 -21.15 7.10 -32.05
N ASP A 423 -22.18 7.68 -32.63
CA ASP A 423 -22.24 8.04 -34.06
C ASP A 423 -21.86 6.90 -35.01
N ASN A 424 -22.36 5.69 -34.73
CA ASN A 424 -22.08 4.42 -35.43
C ASN A 424 -20.63 3.89 -35.30
N VAL A 425 -19.83 4.42 -34.37
CA VAL A 425 -18.52 3.87 -34.01
C VAL A 425 -18.63 3.17 -32.67
N ASN A 426 -18.17 1.91 -32.61
CA ASN A 426 -18.19 1.17 -31.35
C ASN A 426 -17.33 1.86 -30.29
N ILE A 427 -17.85 2.04 -29.08
CA ILE A 427 -17.15 2.70 -27.99
C ILE A 427 -15.80 2.01 -27.64
N LYS A 428 -15.65 0.72 -27.97
CA LYS A 428 -14.39 -0.02 -27.80
C LYS A 428 -13.29 0.43 -28.77
N ASP A 429 -13.69 1.01 -29.91
CA ASP A 429 -12.78 1.48 -30.94
C ASP A 429 -12.48 2.99 -30.82
N LEU A 430 -12.98 3.64 -29.76
CA LEU A 430 -12.68 5.02 -29.40
C LEU A 430 -11.60 5.09 -28.32
N THR A 431 -10.78 6.16 -28.32
CA THR A 431 -9.81 6.39 -27.27
C THR A 431 -10.51 6.74 -25.96
N LEU A 432 -10.03 6.20 -24.82
CA LEU A 432 -10.64 6.42 -23.50
C LEU A 432 -10.63 7.89 -23.11
N ASP A 433 -9.55 8.58 -23.42
CA ASP A 433 -9.40 10.00 -23.11
C ASP A 433 -10.43 10.85 -23.86
N SER A 434 -10.69 10.55 -25.14
CA SER A 434 -11.69 11.29 -25.94
C SER A 434 -13.12 11.00 -25.46
N ILE A 435 -13.46 9.76 -25.10
CA ILE A 435 -14.76 9.42 -24.52
C ILE A 435 -14.96 10.20 -23.23
N ARG A 436 -14.01 10.09 -22.31
CA ARG A 436 -14.11 10.73 -20.99
C ARG A 436 -14.11 12.26 -21.06
N LYS A 437 -13.41 12.86 -22.02
CA LYS A 437 -13.45 14.31 -22.26
C LYS A 437 -14.85 14.78 -22.66
N ASN A 438 -15.56 13.98 -23.44
CA ASN A 438 -16.89 14.32 -23.98
C ASN A 438 -18.06 13.89 -23.07
N ILE A 439 -17.81 13.35 -21.89
CA ILE A 439 -18.84 12.95 -20.93
C ILE A 439 -18.62 13.66 -19.60
N ALA A 440 -19.61 14.39 -19.09
CA ALA A 440 -19.66 14.90 -17.74
C ALA A 440 -20.58 14.03 -16.88
N VAL A 441 -20.15 13.72 -15.64
CA VAL A 441 -20.91 12.85 -14.73
C VAL A 441 -21.15 13.57 -13.41
N VAL A 442 -22.39 13.60 -12.95
CA VAL A 442 -22.78 13.98 -11.59
C VAL A 442 -23.26 12.72 -10.89
N MET A 443 -22.48 12.22 -9.96
CA MET A 443 -22.73 10.97 -9.22
C MET A 443 -23.70 11.21 -8.05
N GLN A 444 -24.33 10.15 -7.55
CA GLN A 444 -25.14 10.16 -6.33
C GLN A 444 -24.32 10.61 -5.11
N ASP A 445 -23.15 10.01 -4.90
CA ASP A 445 -22.17 10.45 -3.90
C ASP A 445 -21.20 11.45 -4.52
N ASN A 446 -21.44 12.74 -4.23
CA ASN A 446 -20.60 13.82 -4.75
C ASN A 446 -19.29 13.91 -3.97
N PHE A 447 -18.27 13.22 -4.47
CA PHE A 447 -16.94 13.24 -3.88
C PHE A 447 -16.22 14.56 -4.17
N LEU A 448 -15.80 15.24 -3.09
CA LEU A 448 -14.94 16.42 -3.15
C LEU A 448 -13.54 16.05 -2.64
N PHE A 449 -12.54 16.47 -3.39
CA PHE A 449 -11.15 16.31 -2.98
C PHE A 449 -10.78 17.36 -1.93
N SER A 450 -9.83 17.03 -1.08
CA SER A 450 -9.19 18.01 -0.19
C SER A 450 -8.52 19.11 -1.03
N GLY A 451 -8.63 20.35 -0.57
CA GLY A 451 -8.21 21.54 -1.28
C GLY A 451 -9.32 22.59 -1.32
N THR A 452 -9.24 23.59 -2.17
CA THR A 452 -10.21 24.69 -2.25
C THR A 452 -11.44 24.34 -3.08
N ILE A 453 -12.51 25.12 -2.93
CA ILE A 453 -13.71 25.02 -3.79
C ILE A 453 -13.32 25.29 -5.25
N ARG A 454 -12.49 26.31 -5.48
CA ARG A 454 -11.93 26.65 -6.80
C ARG A 454 -11.26 25.45 -7.46
N GLU A 455 -10.34 24.80 -6.76
CA GLU A 455 -9.64 23.61 -7.26
C GLU A 455 -10.61 22.49 -7.61
N ASN A 456 -11.61 22.26 -6.76
CA ASN A 456 -12.61 21.23 -6.99
C ASN A 456 -13.49 21.50 -8.24
N ILE A 457 -13.86 22.75 -8.51
CA ILE A 457 -14.59 23.11 -9.73
C ILE A 457 -13.68 22.96 -10.96
N LEU A 458 -12.47 23.52 -10.89
CA LEU A 458 -11.50 23.49 -12.00
C LEU A 458 -11.01 22.08 -12.38
N MET A 459 -11.27 21.06 -11.58
CA MET A 459 -11.04 19.65 -11.97
C MET A 459 -11.81 19.26 -13.24
N GLY A 460 -12.91 19.92 -13.55
CA GLY A 460 -13.63 19.73 -14.81
C GLY A 460 -12.84 20.25 -16.02
N ASN A 461 -12.16 21.40 -15.86
CA ASN A 461 -11.30 22.00 -16.87
C ASN A 461 -10.27 22.93 -16.21
N TYR A 462 -9.02 22.46 -16.04
CA TYR A 462 -7.93 23.25 -15.45
C TYR A 462 -7.48 24.45 -16.31
N LYS A 463 -7.92 24.52 -17.57
CA LYS A 463 -7.58 25.60 -18.48
C LYS A 463 -8.68 26.67 -18.58
N ALA A 464 -9.77 26.52 -17.83
CA ALA A 464 -10.87 27.46 -17.83
C ALA A 464 -10.42 28.84 -17.38
N SER A 465 -10.92 29.86 -18.06
CA SER A 465 -10.67 31.26 -17.70
C SER A 465 -11.43 31.67 -16.44
N GLN A 466 -11.03 32.79 -15.84
CA GLN A 466 -11.75 33.34 -14.69
C GLN A 466 -13.20 33.70 -15.05
N GLU A 467 -13.45 34.19 -16.26
CA GLU A 467 -14.80 34.52 -16.75
C GLU A 467 -15.67 33.27 -16.90
N GLU A 468 -15.10 32.17 -17.39
CA GLU A 468 -15.82 30.88 -17.47
C GLU A 468 -16.15 30.33 -16.07
N LEU A 469 -15.23 30.47 -15.13
CA LEU A 469 -15.44 30.06 -13.73
C LEU A 469 -16.57 30.89 -13.11
N GLU A 470 -16.59 32.21 -13.27
CA GLU A 470 -17.63 33.10 -12.74
C GLU A 470 -19.03 32.79 -13.32
N LYS A 471 -19.11 32.56 -14.65
CA LYS A 471 -20.35 32.11 -15.29
C LYS A 471 -20.88 30.78 -14.72
N VAL A 472 -19.98 29.86 -14.44
CA VAL A 472 -20.36 28.55 -13.88
C VAL A 472 -20.81 28.68 -12.43
N ILE A 473 -20.19 29.53 -11.64
CA ILE A 473 -20.58 29.83 -10.25
C ILE A 473 -22.01 30.36 -10.22
N GLU A 474 -22.32 31.35 -11.06
CA GLU A 474 -23.66 31.92 -11.19
C GLU A 474 -24.65 30.85 -11.66
N ALA A 475 -24.33 30.09 -12.71
CA ALA A 475 -25.20 29.05 -13.27
C ALA A 475 -25.46 27.91 -12.31
N ALA A 476 -24.53 27.60 -11.40
CA ALA A 476 -24.68 26.58 -10.35
C ALA A 476 -25.27 27.14 -9.03
N TYR A 477 -25.62 28.42 -8.97
CA TYR A 477 -26.13 29.11 -7.78
C TYR A 477 -25.22 28.97 -6.57
N LEU A 478 -23.91 29.15 -6.77
CA LEU A 478 -22.93 29.06 -5.70
C LEU A 478 -22.67 30.39 -4.97
N ASP A 479 -23.06 31.54 -5.57
CA ASP A 479 -22.77 32.88 -5.04
C ASP A 479 -23.18 33.06 -3.58
N GLU A 480 -24.43 32.73 -3.25
CA GLU A 480 -24.96 32.85 -1.88
C GLU A 480 -24.16 32.01 -0.87
N MET A 481 -23.69 30.84 -1.31
CA MET A 481 -22.86 29.97 -0.48
C MET A 481 -21.47 30.57 -0.25
N LEU A 482 -20.86 31.10 -1.32
CA LEU A 482 -19.50 31.63 -1.30
C LEU A 482 -19.38 32.90 -0.45
N ILE A 483 -20.41 33.76 -0.45
CA ILE A 483 -20.46 34.98 0.39
C ILE A 483 -20.42 34.61 1.89
N ASN A 484 -20.98 33.48 2.27
CA ASN A 484 -21.01 33.03 3.66
C ASN A 484 -19.73 32.27 4.11
N LEU A 485 -18.77 32.09 3.23
CA LEU A 485 -17.49 31.45 3.53
C LEU A 485 -16.39 32.51 3.69
N PRO A 486 -15.48 32.35 4.68
CA PRO A 486 -14.48 33.37 5.00
C PRO A 486 -13.56 33.72 3.84
N ASP A 487 -13.18 32.72 3.03
CA ASP A 487 -12.26 32.89 1.89
C ASP A 487 -12.97 32.67 0.53
N GLY A 488 -14.31 32.66 0.51
CA GLY A 488 -15.11 32.49 -0.70
C GLY A 488 -14.74 31.22 -1.47
N LEU A 489 -14.33 31.35 -2.73
CA LEU A 489 -13.88 30.26 -3.61
C LEU A 489 -12.60 29.56 -3.12
N ASP A 490 -11.76 30.27 -2.39
CA ASP A 490 -10.48 29.76 -1.92
C ASP A 490 -10.60 29.13 -0.51
N SER A 491 -11.84 28.99 -0.01
CA SER A 491 -12.13 28.26 1.23
C SER A 491 -11.73 26.80 1.11
N GLU A 492 -10.96 26.31 2.09
CA GLU A 492 -10.51 24.93 2.14
C GLU A 492 -11.62 23.97 2.52
N LEU A 493 -11.71 22.89 1.79
CA LEU A 493 -12.61 21.77 2.06
C LEU A 493 -11.87 20.72 2.90
N GLY A 494 -12.45 20.33 4.01
CA GLY A 494 -12.00 19.19 4.77
C GLY A 494 -12.13 17.88 3.99
N GLU A 495 -11.68 16.78 4.59
CA GLU A 495 -11.77 15.46 3.98
C GLU A 495 -13.20 15.16 3.50
N ARG A 496 -13.37 14.88 2.20
CA ARG A 496 -14.65 14.65 1.51
C ARG A 496 -15.67 15.81 1.61
N GLY A 497 -15.23 17.03 1.90
CA GLY A 497 -16.15 18.17 2.03
C GLY A 497 -17.16 18.03 3.18
N THR A 498 -16.76 17.41 4.30
CA THR A 498 -17.65 17.13 5.44
C THR A 498 -18.18 18.40 6.13
N THR A 499 -17.57 19.54 5.88
CA THR A 499 -18.00 20.85 6.39
C THR A 499 -19.20 21.43 5.63
N LEU A 500 -19.50 20.91 4.43
CA LEU A 500 -20.57 21.38 3.57
C LEU A 500 -21.85 20.56 3.71
N SER A 501 -23.01 21.20 3.48
CA SER A 501 -24.29 20.51 3.36
C SER A 501 -24.33 19.62 2.11
N GLY A 502 -25.24 18.65 2.06
CA GLY A 502 -25.44 17.79 0.88
C GLY A 502 -25.69 18.61 -0.40
N GLY A 503 -26.57 19.61 -0.33
CA GLY A 503 -26.87 20.47 -1.47
C GLY A 503 -25.70 21.36 -1.91
N GLN A 504 -24.87 21.81 -0.98
CA GLN A 504 -23.66 22.56 -1.30
C GLN A 504 -22.64 21.68 -2.04
N ARG A 505 -22.35 20.46 -1.54
CA ARG A 505 -21.48 19.51 -2.23
C ARG A 505 -21.98 19.20 -3.64
N GLN A 506 -23.29 19.02 -3.79
CA GLN A 506 -23.89 18.72 -5.07
C GLN A 506 -23.76 19.86 -6.07
N ARG A 507 -24.00 21.12 -5.65
CA ARG A 507 -23.82 22.29 -6.52
C ARG A 507 -22.37 22.46 -6.98
N ILE A 508 -21.39 22.16 -6.13
CA ILE A 508 -19.98 22.14 -6.55
C ILE A 508 -19.73 21.03 -7.58
N ALA A 509 -20.32 19.84 -7.42
CA ALA A 509 -20.20 18.78 -8.41
C ALA A 509 -20.89 19.13 -9.75
N ILE A 510 -22.01 19.82 -9.71
CA ILE A 510 -22.69 20.36 -10.90
C ILE A 510 -21.81 21.42 -11.57
N ALA A 511 -21.24 22.36 -10.82
CA ALA A 511 -20.30 23.37 -11.34
C ALA A 511 -19.08 22.70 -12.01
N ARG A 512 -18.53 21.63 -11.40
CA ARG A 512 -17.47 20.81 -12.01
C ARG A 512 -17.89 20.19 -13.34
N ALA A 513 -19.14 19.74 -13.46
CA ALA A 513 -19.68 19.20 -14.71
C ALA A 513 -19.93 20.31 -15.75
N MET A 514 -20.39 21.51 -15.33
CA MET A 514 -20.60 22.66 -16.21
C MET A 514 -19.30 23.17 -16.83
N ILE A 515 -18.28 23.37 -16.01
CA ILE A 515 -17.00 23.92 -16.50
C ILE A 515 -16.27 22.97 -17.46
N LYS A 516 -16.60 21.70 -17.42
CA LYS A 516 -16.12 20.68 -18.37
C LYS A 516 -16.72 20.86 -19.76
N ASP A 517 -17.90 21.39 -19.85
CA ASP A 517 -18.68 21.67 -21.07
C ASP A 517 -18.80 20.49 -22.05
N ALA A 518 -18.98 19.28 -21.50
CA ALA A 518 -19.10 18.06 -22.29
C ALA A 518 -20.47 17.99 -23.00
N PRO A 519 -20.55 17.45 -24.24
CA PRO A 519 -21.81 17.29 -24.98
C PRO A 519 -22.73 16.21 -24.42
N ILE A 520 -22.18 15.26 -23.65
CA ILE A 520 -22.94 14.19 -23.00
C ILE A 520 -22.87 14.39 -21.49
N VAL A 521 -24.05 14.41 -20.84
CA VAL A 521 -24.17 14.57 -19.40
C VAL A 521 -24.86 13.34 -18.80
N ILE A 522 -24.31 12.85 -17.71
CA ILE A 522 -24.84 11.74 -16.97
C ILE A 522 -25.19 12.21 -15.55
N LEU A 523 -26.43 12.00 -15.14
CA LEU A 523 -26.94 12.38 -13.83
C LEU A 523 -27.42 11.13 -13.09
N ASP A 524 -26.72 10.73 -12.03
CA ASP A 524 -27.10 9.59 -11.20
C ASP A 524 -27.69 10.09 -9.88
N GLU A 525 -29.02 9.98 -9.74
CA GLU A 525 -29.80 10.25 -8.51
C GLU A 525 -29.46 11.57 -7.78
N ALA A 526 -29.26 12.62 -8.53
CA ALA A 526 -28.62 13.85 -8.08
C ALA A 526 -29.35 14.65 -6.97
N THR A 527 -30.52 14.21 -6.42
CA THR A 527 -31.30 15.00 -5.44
C THR A 527 -31.92 14.23 -4.28
N SER A 528 -31.60 12.95 -4.10
CA SER A 528 -32.35 12.04 -3.20
C SER A 528 -32.26 12.32 -1.68
N ALA A 529 -31.32 13.16 -1.23
CA ALA A 529 -31.03 13.38 0.20
C ALA A 529 -31.11 14.86 0.63
N LEU A 530 -31.85 15.72 -0.10
CA LEU A 530 -31.88 17.17 0.12
C LEU A 530 -33.22 17.61 0.76
N ASP A 531 -33.16 18.69 1.54
CA ASP A 531 -34.34 19.42 1.96
C ASP A 531 -34.98 20.19 0.79
N ASN A 532 -36.26 20.47 0.85
CA ASN A 532 -37.07 21.06 -0.24
C ASN A 532 -36.50 22.39 -0.78
N LYS A 533 -35.89 23.24 0.08
CA LYS A 533 -35.29 24.52 -0.34
C LYS A 533 -34.02 24.33 -1.10
N SER A 534 -33.13 23.50 -0.60
CA SER A 534 -31.86 23.14 -1.26
C SER A 534 -32.09 22.39 -2.57
N GLU A 535 -33.13 21.53 -2.60
CA GLU A 535 -33.53 20.81 -3.79
C GLU A 535 -33.94 21.74 -4.95
N ALA A 536 -34.78 22.75 -4.69
CA ALA A 536 -35.23 23.68 -5.72
C ALA A 536 -34.05 24.44 -6.38
N VAL A 537 -33.05 24.79 -5.58
CA VAL A 537 -31.85 25.45 -6.09
C VAL A 537 -30.97 24.49 -6.91
N VAL A 538 -30.78 23.27 -6.41
CA VAL A 538 -30.02 22.22 -7.12
C VAL A 538 -30.71 21.87 -8.44
N GLN A 539 -32.07 21.78 -8.47
CA GLN A 539 -32.82 21.52 -9.69
C GLN A 539 -32.59 22.60 -10.75
N LYS A 540 -32.61 23.87 -10.36
CA LYS A 540 -32.30 24.99 -11.29
C LYS A 540 -30.87 24.89 -11.86
N ALA A 541 -29.91 24.51 -11.03
CA ALA A 541 -28.55 24.28 -11.48
C ALA A 541 -28.45 23.09 -12.47
N LEU A 542 -29.18 22.00 -12.20
CA LEU A 542 -29.27 20.86 -13.14
C LEU A 542 -29.93 21.26 -14.45
N ASP A 543 -31.03 22.04 -14.42
CA ASP A 543 -31.71 22.54 -15.62
C ASP A 543 -30.79 23.42 -16.48
N ASN A 544 -29.88 24.17 -15.86
CA ASN A 544 -28.84 24.92 -16.60
C ASN A 544 -27.78 24.00 -17.19
N LEU A 545 -27.36 22.94 -16.49
CA LEU A 545 -26.35 21.99 -16.96
C LEU A 545 -26.80 21.21 -18.20
N ILE A 546 -28.10 20.81 -18.26
CA ILE A 546 -28.61 19.92 -19.31
C ILE A 546 -28.97 20.64 -20.61
N LYS A 547 -29.02 21.99 -20.64
CA LYS A 547 -29.39 22.75 -21.84
C LYS A 547 -28.52 22.41 -23.04
N ASN A 548 -29.13 22.02 -24.15
CA ASN A 548 -28.46 21.66 -25.41
C ASN A 548 -27.43 20.53 -25.26
N LYS A 549 -27.65 19.60 -24.32
CA LYS A 549 -26.80 18.43 -24.09
C LYS A 549 -27.59 17.14 -24.31
N THR A 550 -26.87 16.07 -24.61
CA THR A 550 -27.46 14.71 -24.58
C THR A 550 -27.36 14.17 -23.16
N VAL A 551 -28.49 13.86 -22.54
CA VAL A 551 -28.55 13.58 -21.10
C VAL A 551 -29.08 12.20 -20.80
N PHE A 552 -28.33 11.45 -20.01
CA PHE A 552 -28.79 10.23 -19.35
C PHE A 552 -29.07 10.56 -17.88
N VAL A 553 -30.31 10.43 -17.45
CA VAL A 553 -30.67 10.70 -16.04
C VAL A 553 -31.28 9.47 -15.40
N ILE A 554 -30.67 9.00 -14.30
CA ILE A 554 -31.32 8.03 -13.41
C ILE A 554 -32.25 8.82 -12.51
N ALA A 555 -33.54 8.71 -12.80
CA ALA A 555 -34.53 9.56 -12.17
C ALA A 555 -35.26 8.87 -11.02
N HIS A 556 -35.20 9.47 -9.85
CA HIS A 556 -36.00 9.13 -8.65
C HIS A 556 -37.02 10.23 -8.29
N ARG A 557 -37.05 11.33 -9.05
CA ARG A 557 -37.93 12.47 -8.83
C ARG A 557 -38.84 12.70 -10.01
N LEU A 558 -40.11 13.03 -9.66
CA LEU A 558 -41.17 13.24 -10.64
C LEU A 558 -40.89 14.37 -11.62
N SER A 559 -40.35 15.49 -11.12
CA SER A 559 -39.99 16.65 -11.95
C SER A 559 -38.99 16.28 -13.06
N THR A 560 -37.97 15.54 -12.71
CA THR A 560 -36.94 15.09 -13.65
C THR A 560 -37.46 14.11 -14.70
N ILE A 561 -38.40 13.23 -14.27
CA ILE A 561 -39.02 12.23 -15.17
C ILE A 561 -39.95 12.93 -16.17
N LYS A 562 -40.77 13.88 -15.69
CA LYS A 562 -41.76 14.59 -16.55
C LYS A 562 -41.08 15.49 -17.62
N ASN A 563 -39.95 16.06 -17.29
CA ASN A 563 -39.22 16.97 -18.17
C ASN A 563 -38.31 16.26 -19.16
N ALA A 564 -38.18 14.93 -19.09
CA ALA A 564 -37.39 14.16 -20.02
C ALA A 564 -38.14 14.01 -21.38
N ASP A 565 -37.38 14.05 -22.49
CA ASP A 565 -37.92 13.85 -23.83
C ASP A 565 -38.50 12.43 -23.99
N ARG A 566 -37.77 11.42 -23.46
CA ARG A 566 -38.26 10.05 -23.36
C ARG A 566 -37.85 9.41 -22.05
N ILE A 567 -38.65 8.41 -21.67
CA ILE A 567 -38.47 7.61 -20.49
C ILE A 567 -38.21 6.17 -20.89
N ALA A 568 -37.11 5.60 -20.46
CA ALA A 568 -36.74 4.20 -20.63
C ALA A 568 -37.05 3.43 -19.33
N VAL A 569 -37.98 2.51 -19.39
CA VAL A 569 -38.40 1.70 -18.23
C VAL A 569 -37.67 0.38 -18.23
N LEU A 570 -36.87 0.17 -17.19
CA LEU A 570 -36.10 -1.06 -17.01
C LEU A 570 -36.79 -1.99 -16.00
N ASN A 571 -36.98 -3.23 -16.38
CA ASN A 571 -37.40 -4.29 -15.49
C ASN A 571 -36.52 -5.53 -15.66
N ASP A 572 -35.95 -6.01 -14.57
CA ASP A 572 -35.04 -7.18 -14.53
C ASP A 572 -33.97 -7.16 -15.64
N GLY A 573 -33.37 -5.98 -15.86
CA GLY A 573 -32.29 -5.77 -16.83
C GLY A 573 -32.75 -5.68 -18.30
N ARG A 574 -34.04 -5.57 -18.57
CA ARG A 574 -34.59 -5.42 -19.92
C ARG A 574 -35.31 -4.08 -20.07
N LEU A 575 -35.24 -3.48 -21.23
CA LEU A 575 -36.08 -2.35 -21.61
C LEU A 575 -37.47 -2.90 -21.92
N VAL A 576 -38.47 -2.48 -21.14
CA VAL A 576 -39.86 -2.97 -21.27
C VAL A 576 -40.79 -1.92 -21.86
N GLU A 577 -40.54 -0.64 -21.59
CA GLU A 577 -41.31 0.47 -22.15
C GLU A 577 -40.38 1.63 -22.50
N LEU A 578 -40.71 2.35 -23.58
CA LEU A 578 -39.97 3.53 -24.04
C LEU A 578 -40.96 4.52 -24.66
N GLY A 579 -41.01 5.74 -24.15
CA GLY A 579 -41.94 6.79 -24.66
C GLY A 579 -41.90 8.02 -23.80
N THR A 580 -42.75 9.01 -24.10
CA THR A 580 -42.96 10.20 -23.28
C THR A 580 -43.76 9.89 -22.03
N HIS A 581 -43.79 10.81 -21.06
CA HIS A 581 -44.58 10.66 -19.85
C HIS A 581 -46.06 10.35 -20.16
N ASP A 582 -46.66 11.13 -21.06
CA ASP A 582 -48.09 11.01 -21.38
C ASP A 582 -48.41 9.69 -22.14
N GLU A 583 -47.52 9.27 -23.07
CA GLU A 583 -47.69 8.01 -23.76
C GLU A 583 -47.65 6.83 -22.79
N LEU A 584 -46.68 6.80 -21.88
CA LEU A 584 -46.50 5.71 -20.93
C LEU A 584 -47.57 5.66 -19.84
N MET A 585 -48.12 6.81 -19.44
CA MET A 585 -49.23 6.89 -18.50
C MET A 585 -50.53 6.34 -19.08
N ASN A 586 -50.69 6.36 -20.42
CA ASN A 586 -51.88 5.86 -21.11
C ASN A 586 -51.84 4.35 -21.37
N ILE A 587 -50.70 3.66 -21.13
CA ILE A 587 -50.59 2.22 -21.28
C ILE A 587 -51.35 1.54 -20.11
N GLN A 588 -52.44 0.82 -20.45
CA GLN A 588 -53.19 0.05 -19.45
C GLN A 588 -52.34 -1.12 -18.92
N GLY A 589 -52.11 -1.17 -17.61
CA GLY A 589 -51.26 -2.18 -17.00
C GLY A 589 -49.76 -1.94 -17.23
N GLY A 590 -49.35 -0.76 -17.72
CA GLY A 590 -48.00 -0.37 -17.96
C GLY A 590 -47.15 -0.32 -16.68
N GLN A 591 -45.91 -0.75 -16.80
CA GLN A 591 -44.98 -0.77 -15.68
C GLN A 591 -44.60 0.66 -15.22
N TYR A 592 -44.44 1.59 -16.16
CA TYR A 592 -44.22 3.00 -15.83
C TYR A 592 -45.35 3.56 -14.95
N ARG A 593 -46.59 3.32 -15.36
CA ARG A 593 -47.76 3.78 -14.60
C ARG A 593 -47.79 3.17 -13.20
N ALA A 594 -47.49 1.89 -13.06
CA ALA A 594 -47.42 1.22 -11.77
C ALA A 594 -46.33 1.81 -10.86
N LEU A 595 -45.13 2.06 -11.41
CA LEU A 595 -44.02 2.72 -10.69
C LEU A 595 -44.40 4.15 -10.29
N TYR A 596 -45.00 4.91 -11.19
CA TYR A 596 -45.46 6.26 -10.94
C TYR A 596 -46.50 6.30 -9.81
N GLU A 597 -47.52 5.44 -9.86
CA GLU A 597 -48.57 5.37 -8.82
C GLU A 597 -47.97 4.94 -7.47
N MET A 598 -47.03 4.03 -7.46
CA MET A 598 -46.37 3.54 -6.24
C MET A 598 -45.45 4.59 -5.60
N GLN A 599 -44.68 5.34 -6.39
CA GLN A 599 -43.71 6.31 -5.86
C GLN A 599 -44.28 7.71 -5.59
N PHE A 600 -45.31 8.14 -6.34
CA PHE A 600 -45.67 9.56 -6.38
C PHE A 600 -47.13 9.83 -6.01
N LYS A 601 -48.04 8.84 -6.07
CA LYS A 601 -49.44 9.04 -5.68
C LYS A 601 -49.65 9.09 -4.16
N TYR A 602 -48.76 8.44 -3.40
CA TYR A 602 -48.78 8.51 -1.93
C TYR A 602 -48.20 9.82 -1.39
N SER A 603 -47.31 10.49 -2.12
CA SER A 603 -46.72 11.78 -1.68
C SER A 603 -47.69 12.98 -1.83
N SER A 604 -48.78 12.84 -2.58
CA SER A 604 -49.75 13.91 -2.80
C SER A 604 -50.94 13.88 -1.83
N VAL A 605 -50.98 12.93 -0.89
CA VAL A 605 -52.05 12.79 0.11
C VAL A 605 -51.66 13.35 1.49
N GLU A 606 -50.35 13.68 1.70
CA GLU A 606 -49.83 14.27 2.95
C GLU A 606 -49.39 15.74 2.81
N GLY A 607 -49.86 16.48 1.81
CA GLY A 607 -49.59 17.91 1.59
C GLY A 607 -50.80 18.78 1.94
#